data_28a9e78dd51be7ce6d987f66c8c5460a
#
_entry.id   28a9e78dd51be7ce6d987f66c8c5460a
#
_cell.length_a   1.000
_cell.length_b   1.000
_cell.length_c   1.000
_cell.angle_alpha   90.00
_cell.angle_beta   90.00
_cell.angle_gamma   90.00
#
_symmetry.space_group_name_H-M   'P 1'
#
loop_
_entity.id
_entity.type
_entity.pdbx_description
1 polymer ?
#
loop_
_entity_poly.entity_id
_entity_poly.type
_entity_poly.pdbx_seq_one_letter_code
_entity_poly.pdbx_strand_id
1 'polypeptide(L)'
;SFVLEAPELNAPKVCVIDSGIEERHPLLKSAIDQQNSSGWVPGETDKTYDYVKNGGHGTRVAGAVLYPRNIPRNGTQKAICWIQNARVLDQYCKLPEKLFPPSLLSEIVESYKKTETRIFNHSITGAVPSGQVYMSAWAAAIDQLTWLNDILFIVSAGNLPLDKPSDSKIGITRLSVTDHFKANRPYPDYLLEDSC
;
A
#
# COMPACT_ATOMS: atom_id res chain seq x y z
N SER A 1 -28.70 -2.37 7.81
CA SER A 1 -27.36 -1.80 8.05
C SER A 1 -26.32 -2.93 8.13
N PHE A 2 -25.11 -2.70 7.65
CA PHE A 2 -23.99 -3.63 7.77
C PHE A 2 -23.21 -3.36 9.07
N VAL A 3 -22.75 -4.41 9.74
CA VAL A 3 -21.93 -4.35 10.95
C VAL A 3 -20.67 -5.19 10.73
N LEU A 4 -19.50 -4.56 10.90
CA LEU A 4 -18.22 -5.27 10.95
C LEU A 4 -17.89 -5.61 12.41
N GLU A 5 -17.73 -6.88 12.71
CA GLU A 5 -17.21 -7.35 14.00
C GLU A 5 -15.68 -7.42 13.97
N ALA A 6 -15.06 -7.26 15.14
CA ALA A 6 -13.62 -7.40 15.29
C ALA A 6 -13.14 -8.81 14.86
N PRO A 7 -11.89 -8.90 14.35
CA PRO A 7 -11.26 -10.20 14.11
C PRO A 7 -11.10 -10.99 15.40
N GLU A 8 -10.83 -12.28 15.29
CA GLU A 8 -10.33 -13.08 16.42
C GLU A 8 -9.01 -12.49 16.94
N LEU A 9 -8.73 -12.71 18.24
CA LEU A 9 -7.50 -12.17 18.86
C LEU A 9 -6.23 -12.67 18.17
N ASN A 10 -6.24 -13.90 17.69
CA ASN A 10 -5.14 -14.54 16.97
C ASN A 10 -5.25 -14.44 15.45
N ALA A 11 -6.16 -13.62 14.94
CA ALA A 11 -6.29 -13.40 13.50
C ALA A 11 -5.00 -12.78 12.94
N PRO A 12 -4.68 -13.05 11.66
CA PRO A 12 -3.52 -12.44 11.01
C PRO A 12 -3.56 -10.92 11.07
N LYS A 13 -2.38 -10.30 11.05
CA LYS A 13 -2.21 -8.86 11.04
C LYS A 13 -1.65 -8.42 9.69
N VAL A 14 -2.22 -7.36 9.12
CA VAL A 14 -1.76 -6.74 7.89
C VAL A 14 -1.37 -5.31 8.19
N CYS A 15 -0.10 -4.98 7.99
CA CYS A 15 0.38 -3.60 8.07
C CYS A 15 0.17 -2.91 6.71
N VAL A 16 -0.58 -1.84 6.71
CA VAL A 16 -0.81 -0.98 5.53
C VAL A 16 0.18 0.19 5.58
N ILE A 17 1.17 0.18 4.69
CA ILE A 17 2.18 1.23 4.54
C ILE A 17 1.68 2.20 3.47
N ASP A 18 1.14 3.36 3.88
CA ASP A 18 0.42 4.26 2.98
C ASP A 18 0.30 5.70 3.54
N SER A 19 -0.70 6.43 3.10
CA SER A 19 -1.03 7.81 3.50
C SER A 19 -1.68 7.93 4.89
N GLY A 20 -1.84 6.84 5.61
CA GLY A 20 -2.62 6.76 6.84
C GLY A 20 -4.02 6.19 6.61
N ILE A 21 -4.76 5.98 7.69
CA ILE A 21 -6.10 5.38 7.65
C ILE A 21 -7.08 6.23 8.46
N GLU A 22 -8.30 6.40 7.92
CA GLU A 22 -9.44 6.88 8.71
C GLU A 22 -9.90 5.78 9.67
N GLU A 23 -9.20 5.65 10.80
CA GLU A 23 -9.37 4.54 11.74
C GLU A 23 -10.77 4.46 12.38
N ARG A 24 -11.49 5.59 12.38
CA ARG A 24 -12.88 5.67 12.89
C ARG A 24 -13.94 5.39 11.85
N HIS A 25 -13.53 5.10 10.61
CA HIS A 25 -14.48 4.80 9.53
C HIS A 25 -15.37 3.60 9.92
N PRO A 26 -16.71 3.70 9.81
CA PRO A 26 -17.64 2.66 10.31
C PRO A 26 -17.36 1.25 9.76
N LEU A 27 -16.83 1.16 8.53
CA LEU A 27 -16.50 -0.11 7.89
C LEU A 27 -15.09 -0.64 8.24
N LEU A 28 -14.29 0.09 9.02
CA LEU A 28 -12.91 -0.30 9.33
C LEU A 28 -12.65 -0.42 10.82
N LYS A 29 -13.25 0.46 11.62
CA LYS A 29 -12.90 0.71 13.02
C LYS A 29 -12.78 -0.55 13.89
N SER A 30 -13.62 -1.55 13.64
CA SER A 30 -13.61 -2.79 14.43
C SER A 30 -12.44 -3.71 14.13
N ALA A 31 -11.77 -3.51 12.97
CA ALA A 31 -10.62 -4.31 12.54
C ALA A 31 -9.29 -3.55 12.68
N ILE A 32 -9.30 -2.29 13.11
CA ILE A 32 -8.06 -1.51 13.28
C ILE A 32 -7.40 -1.84 14.63
N ASP A 33 -6.14 -2.21 14.57
CA ASP A 33 -5.26 -2.34 15.74
C ASP A 33 -4.68 -0.96 16.10
N GLN A 34 -5.50 -0.12 16.74
CA GLN A 34 -5.15 1.28 17.04
C GLN A 34 -3.92 1.44 17.94
N GLN A 35 -3.63 0.46 18.79
CA GLN A 35 -2.48 0.51 19.69
C GLN A 35 -1.15 0.40 18.93
N ASN A 36 -1.19 -0.15 17.73
CA ASN A 36 -0.03 -0.37 16.88
C ASN A 36 -0.11 0.47 15.58
N SER A 37 -0.85 1.57 15.59
CA SER A 37 -0.82 2.56 14.50
C SER A 37 0.31 3.54 14.73
N SER A 38 1.11 3.84 13.70
CA SER A 38 2.27 4.72 13.80
C SER A 38 2.45 5.60 12.56
N GLY A 39 3.07 6.76 12.73
CA GLY A 39 3.42 7.67 11.66
C GLY A 39 4.93 7.84 11.55
N TRP A 40 5.42 8.02 10.32
CA TRP A 40 6.83 8.30 10.00
C TRP A 40 7.03 9.62 9.26
N VAL A 41 5.95 10.34 8.94
CA VAL A 41 6.05 11.64 8.27
C VAL A 41 6.79 12.63 9.18
N PRO A 42 7.92 13.23 8.74
CA PRO A 42 8.72 14.12 9.57
C PRO A 42 7.91 15.30 10.11
N GLY A 43 7.94 15.50 11.43
CA GLY A 43 7.17 16.53 12.13
C GLY A 43 5.70 16.16 12.38
N GLU A 44 5.28 14.95 12.00
CA GLU A 44 3.91 14.45 12.17
C GLU A 44 3.87 12.98 12.60
N THR A 45 4.87 12.52 13.35
CA THR A 45 4.99 11.10 13.73
C THR A 45 3.91 10.62 14.70
N ASP A 46 3.22 11.54 15.35
CA ASP A 46 2.05 11.30 16.22
C ASP A 46 0.74 11.17 15.42
N LYS A 47 0.75 11.49 14.14
CA LYS A 47 -0.43 11.52 13.29
C LYS A 47 -0.48 10.29 12.39
N THR A 48 -1.50 9.47 12.59
CA THR A 48 -1.74 8.24 11.82
C THR A 48 -2.88 8.36 10.81
N TYR A 49 -3.62 9.46 10.91
CA TYR A 49 -4.80 9.73 10.11
C TYR A 49 -4.48 9.94 8.63
N ASP A 50 -5.44 9.65 7.77
CA ASP A 50 -5.34 9.88 6.32
C ASP A 50 -5.69 11.34 5.97
N TYR A 51 -4.66 12.16 5.77
CA TYR A 51 -4.81 13.59 5.46
C TYR A 51 -4.89 13.90 3.97
N VAL A 52 -4.91 12.88 3.10
CA VAL A 52 -4.97 13.11 1.66
C VAL A 52 -6.30 13.74 1.28
N LYS A 53 -6.23 14.96 0.76
CA LYS A 53 -7.41 15.71 0.34
C LYS A 53 -8.14 15.00 -0.79
N ASN A 54 -9.45 14.82 -0.64
CA ASN A 54 -10.35 14.17 -1.60
C ASN A 54 -10.09 12.69 -1.86
N GLY A 55 -9.31 12.02 -1.01
CA GLY A 55 -8.89 10.70 -1.41
C GLY A 55 -8.90 9.60 -0.39
N GLY A 56 -8.25 9.75 0.71
CA GLY A 56 -8.11 8.67 1.67
C GLY A 56 -7.49 7.42 1.03
N HIS A 57 -6.28 7.51 0.45
CA HIS A 57 -5.68 6.41 -0.29
C HIS A 57 -5.46 5.19 0.61
N GLY A 58 -4.78 5.36 1.73
CA GLY A 58 -4.55 4.27 2.69
C GLY A 58 -5.85 3.75 3.33
N THR A 59 -6.85 4.60 3.50
CA THR A 59 -8.19 4.20 3.95
C THR A 59 -8.84 3.25 2.95
N ARG A 60 -8.75 3.54 1.65
CA ARG A 60 -9.27 2.66 0.58
C ARG A 60 -8.49 1.36 0.49
N VAL A 61 -7.18 1.41 0.66
CA VAL A 61 -6.33 0.21 0.69
C VAL A 61 -6.71 -0.69 1.85
N ALA A 62 -6.88 -0.14 3.05
CA ALA A 62 -7.38 -0.90 4.22
C ALA A 62 -8.76 -1.53 3.94
N GLY A 63 -9.64 -0.78 3.27
CA GLY A 63 -10.93 -1.31 2.82
C GLY A 63 -10.78 -2.48 1.85
N ALA A 64 -9.86 -2.41 0.90
CA ALA A 64 -9.60 -3.48 -0.06
C ALA A 64 -9.03 -4.75 0.61
N VAL A 65 -8.24 -4.60 1.67
CA VAL A 65 -7.76 -5.74 2.47
C VAL A 65 -8.90 -6.46 3.15
N LEU A 66 -9.86 -5.72 3.74
CA LEU A 66 -10.99 -6.32 4.47
C LEU A 66 -12.11 -6.82 3.54
N TYR A 67 -12.28 -6.19 2.40
CA TYR A 67 -13.39 -6.43 1.46
C TYR A 67 -12.85 -6.70 0.04
N PRO A 68 -12.21 -7.86 -0.20
CA PRO A 68 -11.52 -8.12 -1.47
C PRO A 68 -12.47 -8.26 -2.68
N ARG A 69 -13.77 -8.44 -2.46
CA ARG A 69 -14.75 -8.57 -3.53
C ARG A 69 -15.75 -7.42 -3.54
N ASN A 70 -16.56 -7.33 -2.50
CA ASN A 70 -17.62 -6.33 -2.39
C ASN A 70 -17.80 -5.93 -0.93
N ILE A 71 -18.11 -4.66 -0.70
CA ILE A 71 -18.54 -4.18 0.61
C ILE A 71 -19.99 -4.63 0.83
N PRO A 72 -20.28 -5.41 1.88
CA PRO A 72 -21.65 -5.84 2.16
C PRO A 72 -22.55 -4.65 2.48
N ARG A 73 -23.78 -4.70 2.02
CA ARG A 73 -24.78 -3.63 2.27
C ARG A 73 -25.56 -3.81 3.56
N ASN A 74 -25.66 -5.05 4.03
CA ASN A 74 -26.41 -5.41 5.23
C ASN A 74 -25.83 -6.66 5.88
N GLY A 75 -26.32 -7.00 7.07
CA GLY A 75 -25.88 -8.17 7.83
C GLY A 75 -24.65 -7.89 8.71
N THR A 76 -24.11 -8.94 9.27
CA THR A 76 -22.94 -8.91 10.14
C THR A 76 -21.84 -9.77 9.55
N GLN A 77 -20.62 -9.27 9.56
CA GLN A 77 -19.44 -10.00 9.11
C GLN A 77 -18.31 -9.80 10.10
N LYS A 78 -17.64 -10.88 10.48
CA LYS A 78 -16.40 -10.82 11.25
C LYS A 78 -15.24 -10.46 10.30
N ALA A 79 -14.40 -9.54 10.71
CA ALA A 79 -13.19 -9.18 9.96
C ALA A 79 -12.21 -10.37 9.90
N ILE A 80 -11.54 -10.51 8.77
CA ILE A 80 -10.63 -11.65 8.51
C ILE A 80 -9.22 -11.44 9.07
N CYS A 81 -8.85 -10.19 9.36
CA CYS A 81 -7.53 -9.82 9.86
C CYS A 81 -7.60 -8.51 10.64
N TRP A 82 -6.58 -8.26 11.46
CA TRP A 82 -6.31 -6.96 12.03
C TRP A 82 -5.57 -6.09 11.03
N ILE A 83 -5.94 -4.82 10.94
CA ILE A 83 -5.24 -3.82 10.14
C ILE A 83 -4.38 -2.97 11.06
N GLN A 84 -3.11 -2.86 10.74
CA GLN A 84 -2.16 -1.95 11.37
C GLN A 84 -1.81 -0.84 10.41
N ASN A 85 -1.70 0.37 10.91
CA ASN A 85 -1.56 1.57 10.10
C ASN A 85 -0.13 2.12 10.22
N ALA A 86 0.61 2.11 9.12
CA ALA A 86 1.91 2.72 8.98
C ALA A 86 1.83 3.92 8.03
N ARG A 87 1.58 5.11 8.57
CA ARG A 87 1.52 6.32 7.76
C ARG A 87 2.91 6.81 7.39
N VAL A 88 3.22 6.83 6.10
CA VAL A 88 4.51 7.28 5.55
C VAL A 88 4.36 8.37 4.50
N LEU A 89 3.18 8.55 3.92
CA LEU A 89 2.91 9.58 2.92
C LEU A 89 2.32 10.84 3.57
N ASP A 90 2.66 11.97 3.00
CA ASP A 90 2.15 13.27 3.42
C ASP A 90 0.71 13.53 2.92
N GLN A 91 0.20 14.73 3.16
CA GLN A 91 -1.13 15.17 2.72
C GLN A 91 -1.30 15.24 1.19
N TYR A 92 -0.22 15.19 0.43
CA TYR A 92 -0.21 15.18 -1.03
C TYR A 92 -0.02 13.77 -1.60
N CYS A 93 -0.09 12.74 -0.74
CA CYS A 93 0.18 11.34 -1.08
C CYS A 93 1.60 11.12 -1.64
N LYS A 94 2.57 11.86 -1.10
CA LYS A 94 3.98 11.75 -1.48
C LYS A 94 4.82 11.28 -0.33
N LEU A 95 5.82 10.44 -0.63
CA LEU A 95 6.85 10.09 0.33
C LEU A 95 7.77 11.31 0.54
N PRO A 96 7.91 11.82 1.79
CA PRO A 96 8.82 12.91 2.07
C PRO A 96 10.27 12.57 1.68
N GLU A 97 10.97 13.52 1.03
CA GLU A 97 12.37 13.31 0.56
C GLU A 97 13.35 12.92 1.67
N LYS A 98 13.05 13.30 2.90
CA LYS A 98 13.87 12.94 4.08
C LYS A 98 13.75 11.46 4.47
N LEU A 99 12.76 10.74 3.97
CA LEU A 99 12.56 9.33 4.24
C LEU A 99 13.25 8.50 3.16
N PHE A 100 14.36 7.87 3.54
CA PHE A 100 15.05 6.95 2.65
C PHE A 100 14.33 5.58 2.70
N PRO A 101 13.75 5.09 1.59
CA PRO A 101 12.87 3.92 1.60
C PRO A 101 13.43 2.66 2.25
N PRO A 102 14.70 2.26 2.01
CA PRO A 102 15.28 1.09 2.68
C PRO A 102 15.29 1.20 4.20
N SER A 103 15.72 2.33 4.76
CA SER A 103 15.76 2.54 6.21
C SER A 103 14.35 2.60 6.79
N LEU A 104 13.45 3.32 6.11
CA LEU A 104 12.04 3.42 6.50
C LEU A 104 11.38 2.05 6.60
N LEU A 105 11.56 1.19 5.60
CA LEU A 105 10.98 -0.15 5.61
C LEU A 105 11.57 -1.02 6.73
N SER A 106 12.87 -0.89 7.00
CA SER A 106 13.50 -1.59 8.12
C SER A 106 12.88 -1.18 9.45
N GLU A 107 12.70 0.12 9.69
CA GLU A 107 12.08 0.65 10.91
C GLU A 107 10.63 0.17 11.07
N ILE A 108 9.86 0.17 9.98
CA ILE A 108 8.47 -0.31 9.98
C ILE A 108 8.43 -1.80 10.31
N VAL A 109 9.22 -2.62 9.64
CA VAL A 109 9.28 -4.07 9.90
C VAL A 109 9.67 -4.34 11.34
N GLU A 110 10.72 -3.69 11.86
CA GLU A 110 11.14 -3.84 13.25
C GLU A 110 10.05 -3.44 14.26
N SER A 111 9.27 -2.41 13.95
CA SER A 111 8.15 -1.98 14.79
C SER A 111 7.03 -3.02 14.83
N TYR A 112 6.57 -3.47 13.67
CA TYR A 112 5.38 -4.33 13.57
C TYR A 112 5.68 -5.82 13.76
N LYS A 113 6.90 -6.27 13.52
CA LYS A 113 7.33 -7.64 13.83
C LYS A 113 7.16 -7.99 15.32
N LYS A 114 7.32 -7.02 16.21
CA LYS A 114 7.09 -7.17 17.65
C LYS A 114 5.66 -7.59 18.00
N THR A 115 4.73 -7.32 17.11
CA THR A 115 3.32 -7.70 17.23
C THR A 115 2.96 -8.92 16.37
N GLU A 116 3.95 -9.68 15.90
CA GLU A 116 3.79 -10.88 15.06
C GLU A 116 3.19 -10.59 13.68
N THR A 117 3.35 -9.37 13.17
CA THR A 117 2.89 -9.00 11.84
C THR A 117 3.79 -9.63 10.78
N ARG A 118 3.17 -10.34 9.84
CA ARG A 118 3.85 -11.06 8.76
C ARG A 118 3.50 -10.56 7.36
N ILE A 119 2.46 -9.76 7.21
CA ILE A 119 1.97 -9.29 5.92
C ILE A 119 2.05 -7.76 5.91
N PHE A 120 2.78 -7.22 4.93
CA PHE A 120 2.97 -5.80 4.73
C PHE A 120 2.43 -5.41 3.35
N ASN A 121 1.37 -4.61 3.30
CA ASN A 121 0.90 -4.02 2.07
C ASN A 121 1.67 -2.72 1.81
N HIS A 122 2.36 -2.66 0.69
CA HIS A 122 3.19 -1.54 0.28
C HIS A 122 2.63 -0.95 -1.03
N SER A 123 1.68 -0.03 -0.91
CA SER A 123 1.00 0.59 -2.05
C SER A 123 1.66 1.91 -2.46
N ILE A 124 2.99 1.93 -2.48
CA ILE A 124 3.79 3.10 -2.84
C ILE A 124 4.67 2.73 -4.01
N THR A 125 4.74 3.61 -5.00
CA THR A 125 5.57 3.43 -6.18
C THR A 125 6.63 4.53 -6.26
N GLY A 126 7.78 4.20 -6.82
CA GLY A 126 8.82 5.17 -7.15
C GLY A 126 8.40 6.05 -8.33
N ALA A 127 9.11 7.17 -8.51
CA ALA A 127 8.93 8.05 -9.65
C ALA A 127 9.78 7.63 -10.87
N VAL A 128 10.53 6.55 -10.75
CA VAL A 128 11.47 6.07 -11.77
C VAL A 128 11.00 4.72 -12.29
N PRO A 129 10.95 4.54 -13.61
CA PRO A 129 10.58 3.25 -14.22
C PRO A 129 11.49 2.10 -13.78
N SER A 130 10.96 0.86 -13.76
CA SER A 130 11.72 -0.38 -13.43
C SER A 130 12.45 -0.88 -14.62
N GLY A 131 12.91 -0.33 -15.53
CA GLY A 131 13.70 -0.84 -16.69
C GLY A 131 15.21 -0.81 -16.47
N GLN A 132 15.64 -0.71 -15.23
CA GLN A 132 17.06 -0.58 -14.90
C GLN A 132 17.78 -1.93 -14.96
N VAL A 133 19.04 -1.92 -15.41
CA VAL A 133 19.91 -3.11 -15.44
C VAL A 133 20.17 -3.64 -14.02
N TYR A 134 20.09 -2.78 -13.04
CA TYR A 134 20.36 -3.11 -11.63
C TYR A 134 19.11 -2.93 -10.77
N MET A 135 18.96 -3.83 -9.82
CA MET A 135 17.92 -3.72 -8.78
C MET A 135 18.07 -2.41 -7.99
N SER A 136 16.98 -1.72 -7.76
CA SER A 136 17.00 -0.52 -6.91
C SER A 136 17.30 -0.88 -5.45
N ALA A 137 17.86 0.05 -4.69
CA ALA A 137 18.06 -0.14 -3.25
C ALA A 137 16.76 -0.42 -2.51
N TRP A 138 15.66 0.14 -2.98
CA TRP A 138 14.33 -0.09 -2.43
C TRP A 138 13.88 -1.54 -2.65
N ALA A 139 13.97 -2.06 -3.88
CA ALA A 139 13.63 -3.44 -4.18
C ALA A 139 14.53 -4.43 -3.43
N ALA A 140 15.83 -4.16 -3.37
CA ALA A 140 16.78 -4.98 -2.60
C ALA A 140 16.43 -5.02 -1.11
N ALA A 141 15.99 -3.90 -0.52
CA ALA A 141 15.56 -3.86 0.87
C ALA A 141 14.29 -4.71 1.09
N ILE A 142 13.32 -4.67 0.18
CA ILE A 142 12.12 -5.51 0.26
C ILE A 142 12.51 -6.99 0.25
N ASP A 143 13.35 -7.41 -0.69
CA ASP A 143 13.81 -8.80 -0.79
C ASP A 143 14.56 -9.24 0.48
N GLN A 144 15.48 -8.40 0.96
CA GLN A 144 16.25 -8.69 2.16
C GLN A 144 15.36 -8.80 3.41
N LEU A 145 14.44 -7.85 3.61
CA LEU A 145 13.53 -7.85 4.75
C LEU A 145 12.59 -9.05 4.72
N THR A 146 12.08 -9.39 3.54
CA THR A 146 11.24 -10.59 3.33
C THR A 146 11.98 -11.84 3.76
N TRP A 147 13.20 -12.03 3.28
CA TRP A 147 14.00 -13.20 3.61
C TRP A 147 14.39 -13.29 5.08
N LEU A 148 14.94 -12.20 5.64
CA LEU A 148 15.47 -12.20 7.00
C LEU A 148 14.38 -12.32 8.08
N ASN A 149 13.17 -11.88 7.79
CA ASN A 149 12.09 -11.79 8.78
C ASN A 149 10.95 -12.79 8.55
N ASP A 150 11.02 -13.60 7.50
CA ASP A 150 9.95 -14.53 7.12
C ASP A 150 8.59 -13.80 7.02
N ILE A 151 8.56 -12.72 6.25
CA ILE A 151 7.40 -11.86 6.03
C ILE A 151 7.05 -11.78 4.54
N LEU A 152 5.85 -11.31 4.23
CA LEU A 152 5.39 -11.09 2.88
C LEU A 152 5.15 -9.59 2.64
N PHE A 153 5.79 -9.03 1.63
CA PHE A 153 5.41 -7.75 1.07
C PHE A 153 4.47 -7.93 -0.13
N ILE A 154 3.34 -7.24 -0.11
CA ILE A 154 2.44 -7.10 -1.25
C ILE A 154 2.68 -5.72 -1.83
N VAL A 155 3.32 -5.66 -2.99
CA VAL A 155 3.78 -4.42 -3.61
C VAL A 155 2.86 -4.06 -4.78
N SER A 156 2.51 -2.77 -4.89
CA SER A 156 1.75 -2.31 -6.06
C SER A 156 2.64 -2.31 -7.32
N ALA A 157 2.05 -2.68 -8.44
CA ALA A 157 2.73 -2.65 -9.74
C ALA A 157 2.79 -1.24 -10.36
N GLY A 158 2.33 -0.22 -9.65
CA GLY A 158 2.24 1.15 -10.15
C GLY A 158 0.92 1.48 -10.84
N ASN A 159 0.83 2.70 -11.33
CA ASN A 159 -0.37 3.23 -11.98
C ASN A 159 -0.01 3.82 -13.34
N LEU A 160 -0.64 3.32 -14.38
CA LEU A 160 -0.58 3.98 -15.67
C LEU A 160 -1.58 5.15 -15.72
N PRO A 161 -1.18 6.32 -16.22
CA PRO A 161 -2.10 7.43 -16.42
C PRO A 161 -3.22 7.05 -17.38
N LEU A 162 -4.41 7.64 -17.16
CA LEU A 162 -5.58 7.40 -18.01
C LEU A 162 -5.51 8.17 -19.32
N ASP A 163 -4.71 9.23 -19.34
CA ASP A 163 -4.72 10.28 -20.35
C ASP A 163 -3.76 10.00 -21.51
N LYS A 164 -3.48 11.00 -22.29
CA LYS A 164 -2.69 10.90 -23.53
C LYS A 164 -1.25 10.47 -23.23
N PRO A 165 -0.58 9.77 -24.17
CA PRO A 165 0.82 9.38 -24.03
C PRO A 165 1.77 10.53 -23.70
N SER A 166 1.42 11.77 -24.09
CA SER A 166 2.17 13.00 -23.76
C SER A 166 2.20 13.31 -22.26
N ASP A 167 1.24 12.81 -21.50
CA ASP A 167 1.10 13.08 -20.07
C ASP A 167 1.86 12.05 -19.22
N SER A 168 2.30 10.97 -19.84
CA SER A 168 3.15 9.95 -19.24
C SER A 168 4.63 10.25 -19.52
N LYS A 169 5.47 10.17 -18.49
CA LYS A 169 6.94 10.36 -18.65
C LYS A 169 7.58 9.37 -19.62
N ILE A 170 6.92 8.26 -19.87
CA ILE A 170 7.41 7.18 -20.75
C ILE A 170 6.55 6.98 -21.99
N GLY A 171 5.51 7.81 -22.18
CA GLY A 171 4.67 7.77 -23.37
C GLY A 171 3.62 6.64 -23.42
N ILE A 172 3.43 5.89 -22.32
CA ILE A 172 2.45 4.80 -22.24
C ILE A 172 1.32 5.18 -21.30
N THR A 173 0.09 4.92 -21.71
CA THR A 173 -1.13 5.14 -20.92
C THR A 173 -1.94 3.86 -20.81
N ARG A 174 -2.96 3.85 -19.92
CA ARG A 174 -3.88 2.72 -19.80
C ARG A 174 -4.60 2.39 -21.12
N LEU A 175 -4.89 3.38 -21.95
CA LEU A 175 -5.49 3.16 -23.27
C LEU A 175 -4.50 2.48 -24.23
N SER A 176 -3.22 2.94 -24.21
CA SER A 176 -2.19 2.32 -25.04
C SER A 176 -1.85 0.90 -24.62
N VAL A 177 -1.99 0.55 -23.33
CA VAL A 177 -1.88 -0.86 -22.88
C VAL A 177 -2.94 -1.73 -23.56
N THR A 178 -4.19 -1.25 -23.65
CA THR A 178 -5.25 -1.97 -24.35
C THR A 178 -4.90 -2.18 -25.84
N ASP A 179 -4.30 -1.19 -26.47
CA ASP A 179 -3.86 -1.30 -27.86
C ASP A 179 -2.67 -2.25 -28.03
N HIS A 180 -1.77 -2.30 -27.05
CA HIS A 180 -0.69 -3.32 -27.03
C HIS A 180 -1.24 -4.74 -26.92
N PHE A 181 -2.28 -4.98 -26.11
CA PHE A 181 -2.96 -6.27 -26.07
C PHE A 181 -3.59 -6.62 -27.42
N LYS A 182 -4.27 -5.68 -28.08
CA LYS A 182 -4.83 -5.90 -29.42
C LYS A 182 -3.77 -6.16 -30.47
N ALA A 183 -2.62 -5.53 -30.34
CA ALA A 183 -1.47 -5.75 -31.23
C ALA A 183 -0.67 -7.01 -30.91
N ASN A 184 -1.16 -7.85 -30.00
CA ASN A 184 -0.52 -9.12 -29.59
C ASN A 184 0.93 -8.98 -29.09
N ARG A 185 1.24 -7.86 -28.45
CA ARG A 185 2.57 -7.65 -27.85
C ARG A 185 2.70 -8.49 -26.58
N PRO A 186 3.84 -9.17 -26.40
CA PRO A 186 4.01 -10.04 -25.24
C PRO A 186 4.05 -9.26 -23.94
N TYR A 187 3.39 -9.78 -22.92
CA TYR A 187 3.63 -9.40 -21.53
C TYR A 187 5.03 -9.91 -21.14
N PRO A 188 5.87 -9.18 -20.45
CA PRO A 188 5.63 -7.89 -19.78
C PRO A 188 6.21 -6.66 -20.51
N ASP A 189 6.60 -6.78 -21.78
CA ASP A 189 7.40 -5.74 -22.47
C ASP A 189 6.78 -4.34 -22.39
N TYR A 190 5.46 -4.24 -22.39
CA TYR A 190 4.75 -2.97 -22.29
C TYR A 190 4.60 -2.46 -20.85
N LEU A 191 4.95 -3.26 -19.84
CA LEU A 191 4.93 -2.88 -18.43
C LEU A 191 6.32 -2.56 -17.88
N LEU A 192 7.38 -3.06 -18.52
CA LEU A 192 8.76 -2.92 -18.02
C LEU A 192 9.24 -1.48 -17.92
N GLU A 193 8.62 -0.56 -18.66
CA GLU A 193 8.96 0.85 -18.63
C GLU A 193 8.20 1.65 -17.56
N ASP A 194 7.13 1.07 -16.98
CA ASP A 194 6.18 1.79 -16.12
C ASP A 194 5.90 1.12 -14.76
N SER A 195 6.38 -0.06 -14.57
CA SER A 195 6.12 -0.79 -13.34
C SER A 195 7.15 -0.47 -12.27
N CYS A 196 6.73 0.15 -11.25
CA CYS A 196 7.32 0.47 -9.94
C CYS A 196 7.56 1.89 -9.66
#